data_2b112d407486dc1aaa514a690eaf76ee
#
_entry.id   2b112d407486dc1aaa514a690eaf76ee
#
_cell.length_a   1.000
_cell.length_b   1.000
_cell.length_c   1.000
_cell.angle_alpha   90.00
_cell.angle_beta   90.00
_cell.angle_gamma   90.00
#
_symmetry.space_group_name_H-M   'P 1'
#
loop_
_entity.id
_entity.type
_entity.pdbx_description
1 polymer ?
#
loop_
_entity_poly.entity_id
_entity_poly.type
_entity_poly.pdbx_seq_one_letter_code
_entity_poly.pdbx_strand_id
1 'polypeptide(L)'
;MMMKKYNLYIILFICTLSSCSDFLEESSQDLMIPRSVKDYKELFFGEVMKTNEKDIPHPYLEYMTDDVKDQCYYGTRPQVISNDFREYVWAYYTWQGNPEVGISNELTPDVAWTVYYHKILMTNIILDQLYTMNGTDMERQDLAGEAYFMRAFSYFMLANLYGKPYHPATANEDLCVPVSYTHLRAHETDSYL
;
A
#
# COMPACT_ATOMS: atom_id res chain seq x y z
N MET A 1 53.41 2.21 46.47
CA MET A 1 52.80 0.92 46.12
C MET A 1 51.26 1.02 45.92
N MET A 2 50.57 2.02 46.52
CA MET A 2 49.12 2.20 46.41
C MET A 2 48.65 2.74 45.01
N MET A 3 49.36 3.64 44.39
CA MET A 3 48.96 4.25 43.08
C MET A 3 48.83 3.25 41.93
N LYS A 4 49.61 2.16 41.89
CA LYS A 4 49.50 1.14 40.86
C LYS A 4 48.17 0.33 40.94
N LYS A 5 47.61 0.20 42.13
CA LYS A 5 46.31 -0.51 42.32
C LYS A 5 45.13 0.31 41.81
N TYR A 6 45.15 1.62 42.02
CA TYR A 6 44.06 2.50 41.52
C TYR A 6 44.04 2.57 39.99
N ASN A 7 45.19 2.59 39.32
CA ASN A 7 45.26 2.55 37.88
C ASN A 7 44.70 1.23 37.30
N LEU A 8 44.88 0.12 37.97
CA LEU A 8 44.32 -1.16 37.57
C LEU A 8 42.77 -1.17 37.66
N TYR A 9 42.22 -0.58 38.72
CA TYR A 9 40.74 -0.46 38.86
C TYR A 9 40.13 0.52 37.87
N ILE A 10 40.82 1.59 37.51
CA ILE A 10 40.38 2.56 36.49
C ILE A 10 40.36 1.91 35.12
N ILE A 11 41.40 1.13 34.77
CA ILE A 11 41.44 0.39 33.49
C ILE A 11 40.33 -0.68 33.44
N LEU A 12 40.10 -1.41 34.54
CA LEU A 12 39.04 -2.38 34.63
C LEU A 12 37.65 -1.73 34.47
N PHE A 13 37.43 -0.57 35.06
CA PHE A 13 36.19 0.20 34.96
C PHE A 13 35.96 0.76 33.55
N ILE A 14 37.01 1.21 32.85
CA ILE A 14 36.91 1.67 31.46
C ILE A 14 36.55 0.49 30.49
N CYS A 15 37.09 -0.70 30.73
CA CYS A 15 36.77 -1.89 29.95
C CYS A 15 35.31 -2.36 30.13
N THR A 16 34.65 -2.05 31.26
CA THR A 16 33.22 -2.38 31.43
C THR A 16 32.27 -1.40 30.74
N LEU A 17 32.75 -0.23 30.30
CA LEU A 17 31.97 0.76 29.58
C LEU A 17 31.98 0.55 28.07
N SER A 18 32.82 -0.34 27.53
CA SER A 18 32.78 -0.78 26.15
C SER A 18 31.72 -1.91 25.95
N SER A 19 30.53 -1.72 26.51
CA SER A 19 29.39 -2.58 26.27
C SER A 19 28.97 -2.45 24.81
N CYS A 20 28.99 -3.54 24.11
CA CYS A 20 28.65 -3.67 22.69
C CYS A 20 27.35 -2.97 22.36
N SER A 21 27.41 -1.94 21.51
CA SER A 21 26.22 -1.27 20.94
C SER A 21 25.36 -2.27 20.14
N ASP A 22 25.97 -3.28 19.54
CA ASP A 22 25.31 -4.32 18.76
C ASP A 22 24.35 -5.23 19.58
N PHE A 23 24.53 -5.26 20.92
CA PHE A 23 23.63 -6.05 21.78
C PHE A 23 22.30 -5.34 22.06
N LEU A 24 22.22 -4.04 21.82
CA LEU A 24 21.02 -3.22 22.03
C LEU A 24 20.27 -2.93 20.73
N GLU A 25 20.74 -3.38 19.58
CA GLU A 25 19.95 -3.44 18.37
C GLU A 25 18.96 -4.60 18.50
N GLU A 26 17.81 -4.31 19.08
CA GLU A 26 16.66 -5.19 19.14
C GLU A 26 16.08 -5.34 17.73
N SER A 27 16.75 -6.12 16.89
CA SER A 27 16.17 -6.61 15.66
C SER A 27 15.11 -7.63 16.07
N SER A 28 13.84 -7.27 15.95
CA SER A 28 12.74 -8.22 16.10
C SER A 28 13.05 -9.45 15.24
N GLN A 29 13.17 -10.62 15.86
CA GLN A 29 13.52 -11.89 15.17
C GLN A 29 12.46 -12.30 14.15
N ASP A 30 11.28 -11.67 14.20
CA ASP A 30 10.18 -11.90 13.27
C ASP A 30 10.15 -10.93 12.07
N LEU A 31 11.02 -9.92 12.03
CA LEU A 31 11.12 -8.98 10.92
C LEU A 31 12.19 -9.47 9.92
N MET A 32 11.73 -10.08 8.84
CA MET A 32 12.58 -10.37 7.70
C MET A 32 12.91 -9.05 6.98
N ILE A 33 14.12 -8.53 7.17
CA ILE A 33 14.61 -7.34 6.47
C ILE A 33 15.07 -7.77 5.07
N PRO A 34 14.40 -7.34 3.99
CA PRO A 34 14.81 -7.67 2.63
C PRO A 34 16.23 -7.13 2.34
N ARG A 35 17.10 -7.96 1.75
CA ARG A 35 18.48 -7.58 1.40
C ARG A 35 18.87 -7.91 -0.03
N SER A 36 18.16 -8.81 -0.68
CA SER A 36 18.42 -9.23 -2.04
C SER A 36 17.27 -8.88 -2.97
N VAL A 37 17.54 -8.83 -4.28
CA VAL A 37 16.48 -8.66 -5.30
C VAL A 37 15.40 -9.72 -5.15
N LYS A 38 15.78 -10.95 -4.78
CA LYS A 38 14.80 -12.02 -4.52
C LYS A 38 13.86 -11.67 -3.37
N ASP A 39 14.37 -11.17 -2.25
CA ASP A 39 13.55 -10.83 -1.08
C ASP A 39 12.58 -9.67 -1.42
N TYR A 40 13.08 -8.66 -2.16
CA TYR A 40 12.22 -7.55 -2.62
C TYR A 40 11.21 -7.99 -3.69
N LYS A 41 11.52 -9.01 -4.47
CA LYS A 41 10.57 -9.61 -5.41
C LYS A 41 9.46 -10.36 -4.69
N GLU A 42 9.78 -11.06 -3.60
CA GLU A 42 8.77 -11.69 -2.73
C GLU A 42 7.89 -10.64 -2.05
N LEU A 43 8.48 -9.53 -1.57
CA LEU A 43 7.74 -8.38 -1.04
C LEU A 43 6.82 -7.77 -2.11
N PHE A 44 7.31 -7.56 -3.32
CA PHE A 44 6.53 -7.04 -4.44
C PHE A 44 5.31 -7.93 -4.75
N PHE A 45 5.49 -9.24 -4.83
CA PHE A 45 4.39 -10.17 -5.05
C PHE A 45 3.40 -10.17 -3.88
N GLY A 46 3.88 -10.15 -2.64
CA GLY A 46 3.05 -10.19 -1.44
C GLY A 46 2.21 -8.92 -1.24
N GLU A 47 2.80 -7.74 -1.45
CA GLU A 47 2.19 -6.46 -1.09
C GLU A 47 1.60 -5.70 -2.29
N VAL A 48 2.16 -5.89 -3.48
CA VAL A 48 1.76 -5.13 -4.67
C VAL A 48 0.87 -5.94 -5.61
N MET A 49 1.26 -7.19 -5.89
CA MET A 49 0.54 -8.02 -6.86
C MET A 49 -0.62 -8.81 -6.24
N LYS A 50 -0.43 -9.33 -5.03
CA LYS A 50 -1.47 -10.09 -4.35
C LYS A 50 -2.62 -9.17 -3.96
N THR A 51 -3.82 -9.52 -4.40
CA THR A 51 -5.06 -8.89 -3.97
C THR A 51 -5.87 -9.94 -3.24
N ASN A 52 -6.19 -9.71 -1.98
CA ASN A 52 -7.10 -10.57 -1.24
C ASN A 52 -8.52 -10.32 -1.73
N GLU A 53 -9.40 -11.31 -1.65
CA GLU A 53 -10.81 -11.15 -2.05
C GLU A 53 -11.53 -10.03 -1.30
N LYS A 54 -11.09 -9.73 -0.07
CA LYS A 54 -11.64 -8.65 0.76
C LYS A 54 -11.10 -7.27 0.41
N ASP A 55 -9.98 -7.22 -0.32
CA ASP A 55 -9.24 -6.00 -0.64
C ASP A 55 -9.26 -5.72 -2.14
N ILE A 56 -10.30 -6.20 -2.85
CA ILE A 56 -10.53 -5.81 -4.26
C ILE A 56 -10.77 -4.29 -4.25
N PRO A 57 -9.90 -3.50 -4.89
CA PRO A 57 -9.92 -2.06 -4.68
C PRO A 57 -11.17 -1.37 -5.22
N HIS A 58 -11.82 -1.95 -6.23
CA HIS A 58 -12.96 -1.33 -6.91
C HIS A 58 -13.93 -2.38 -7.47
N PRO A 59 -14.47 -3.28 -6.63
CA PRO A 59 -15.38 -4.33 -7.09
C PRO A 59 -16.66 -3.75 -7.71
N TYR A 60 -17.05 -2.54 -7.35
CA TYR A 60 -18.22 -1.85 -7.84
C TYR A 60 -18.15 -1.51 -9.34
N LEU A 61 -16.96 -1.38 -9.95
CA LEU A 61 -16.85 -1.06 -11.37
C LEU A 61 -17.48 -2.11 -12.26
N GLU A 62 -17.37 -3.39 -11.90
CA GLU A 62 -18.01 -4.48 -12.64
C GLU A 62 -19.55 -4.39 -12.57
N TYR A 63 -20.09 -3.92 -11.45
CA TYR A 63 -21.54 -3.77 -11.25
C TYR A 63 -22.13 -2.54 -11.92
N MET A 64 -21.29 -1.62 -12.39
CA MET A 64 -21.71 -0.45 -13.16
C MET A 64 -21.74 -0.70 -14.66
N THR A 65 -21.47 -1.93 -15.12
CA THR A 65 -21.48 -2.32 -16.52
C THR A 65 -22.78 -3.01 -16.92
N ASP A 66 -23.03 -3.13 -18.22
CA ASP A 66 -24.17 -3.87 -18.78
C ASP A 66 -24.00 -5.40 -18.70
N ASP A 67 -22.82 -5.87 -18.27
CA ASP A 67 -22.49 -7.29 -18.21
C ASP A 67 -23.07 -7.99 -16.98
N VAL A 68 -23.53 -7.23 -15.98
CA VAL A 68 -24.07 -7.72 -14.72
C VAL A 68 -25.58 -7.51 -14.65
N LYS A 69 -26.32 -8.57 -14.33
CA LYS A 69 -27.76 -8.52 -14.13
C LYS A 69 -28.15 -9.09 -12.77
N ASP A 70 -28.91 -8.32 -11.99
CA ASP A 70 -29.55 -8.85 -10.79
C ASP A 70 -30.63 -9.85 -11.19
N GLN A 71 -30.44 -11.11 -10.77
CA GLN A 71 -31.44 -12.15 -10.92
C GLN A 71 -32.36 -12.16 -9.69
N CYS A 72 -33.44 -11.40 -9.75
CA CYS A 72 -34.53 -11.55 -8.80
C CYS A 72 -35.27 -12.87 -9.08
N TYR A 73 -34.89 -13.92 -8.35
CA TYR A 73 -35.63 -15.17 -8.36
C TYR A 73 -36.91 -15.03 -7.52
N TYR A 74 -38.07 -15.08 -8.20
CA TYR A 74 -39.36 -15.31 -7.55
C TYR A 74 -39.44 -16.81 -7.17
N GLY A 75 -39.18 -17.14 -5.90
CA GLY A 75 -39.25 -18.50 -5.34
C GLY A 75 -37.88 -19.10 -5.04
N THR A 76 -37.72 -19.74 -3.91
CA THR A 76 -36.52 -20.41 -3.38
C THR A 76 -35.19 -19.78 -3.76
N ARG A 77 -34.74 -18.85 -2.92
CA ARG A 77 -33.45 -18.18 -3.06
C ARG A 77 -32.32 -19.21 -3.14
N PRO A 78 -31.43 -19.15 -4.15
CA PRO A 78 -30.09 -19.61 -3.90
C PRO A 78 -29.51 -18.63 -2.87
N GLN A 79 -29.26 -19.11 -1.68
CA GLN A 79 -28.48 -18.39 -0.71
C GLN A 79 -27.11 -18.19 -1.30
N VAL A 80 -26.59 -17.01 -1.23
CA VAL A 80 -25.14 -16.69 -1.13
C VAL A 80 -24.78 -15.41 -1.88
N ILE A 81 -25.42 -14.33 -1.52
CA ILE A 81 -24.68 -13.06 -1.47
C ILE A 81 -24.92 -12.58 -0.05
N SER A 82 -23.87 -12.35 0.71
CA SER A 82 -24.01 -11.76 2.05
C SER A 82 -24.78 -10.45 1.86
N ASN A 83 -25.69 -10.16 2.76
CA ASN A 83 -26.41 -8.89 2.74
C ASN A 83 -25.42 -7.70 2.65
N ASP A 84 -24.25 -7.85 3.27
CA ASP A 84 -23.19 -6.87 3.30
C ASP A 84 -22.64 -6.52 1.91
N PHE A 85 -22.41 -7.53 1.07
CA PHE A 85 -21.90 -7.29 -0.28
C PHE A 85 -22.96 -6.63 -1.18
N ARG A 86 -24.22 -7.10 -1.11
CA ARG A 86 -25.34 -6.51 -1.85
C ARG A 86 -25.57 -5.05 -1.43
N GLU A 87 -25.44 -4.78 -0.14
CA GLU A 87 -25.53 -3.44 0.42
C GLU A 87 -24.44 -2.53 -0.14
N TYR A 88 -23.21 -3.04 -0.19
CA TYR A 88 -22.05 -2.31 -0.71
C TYR A 88 -22.17 -1.95 -2.19
N VAL A 89 -22.66 -2.87 -3.06
CA VAL A 89 -22.67 -2.63 -4.51
C VAL A 89 -23.97 -2.06 -5.03
N TRP A 90 -25.03 -2.05 -4.24
CA TRP A 90 -26.38 -1.70 -4.69
C TRP A 90 -26.49 -0.30 -5.29
N ALA A 91 -25.90 0.67 -4.62
CA ALA A 91 -25.95 2.06 -5.05
C ALA A 91 -25.17 2.30 -6.34
N TYR A 92 -24.05 1.59 -6.52
CA TYR A 92 -23.30 1.57 -7.78
C TYR A 92 -24.06 0.89 -8.90
N TYR A 93 -24.63 -0.29 -8.64
CA TYR A 93 -25.43 -1.05 -9.63
C TYR A 93 -26.64 -0.26 -10.09
N THR A 94 -27.28 0.50 -9.22
CA THR A 94 -28.48 1.30 -9.54
C THR A 94 -28.15 2.75 -9.93
N TRP A 95 -26.89 3.10 -10.10
CA TRP A 95 -26.42 4.44 -10.53
C TRP A 95 -26.97 5.58 -9.67
N GLN A 96 -26.99 5.42 -8.36
CA GLN A 96 -27.47 6.44 -7.44
C GLN A 96 -26.48 7.62 -7.34
N GLY A 97 -26.97 8.80 -6.99
CA GLY A 97 -26.16 10.01 -6.88
C GLY A 97 -25.13 9.99 -5.76
N ASN A 98 -25.34 9.17 -4.72
CA ASN A 98 -24.42 8.95 -3.61
C ASN A 98 -24.12 7.45 -3.49
N PRO A 99 -23.30 6.88 -4.38
CA PRO A 99 -23.07 5.45 -4.42
C PRO A 99 -22.29 4.91 -3.21
N GLU A 100 -21.62 5.78 -2.47
CA GLU A 100 -20.93 5.45 -1.23
C GLU A 100 -21.87 5.21 -0.03
N VAL A 101 -23.16 5.46 -0.21
CA VAL A 101 -24.16 5.20 0.83
C VAL A 101 -24.90 3.91 0.53
N GLY A 102 -24.78 2.93 1.42
CA GLY A 102 -25.47 1.64 1.32
C GLY A 102 -26.97 1.72 1.49
N ILE A 103 -27.67 0.60 1.32
CA ILE A 103 -29.12 0.48 1.48
C ILE A 103 -29.57 0.87 2.90
N SER A 104 -28.75 0.58 3.91
CA SER A 104 -29.00 0.95 5.32
C SER A 104 -28.74 2.43 5.62
N ASN A 105 -28.35 3.22 4.62
CA ASN A 105 -27.95 4.62 4.75
C ASN A 105 -26.66 4.81 5.57
N GLU A 106 -25.82 3.78 5.64
CA GLU A 106 -24.48 3.83 6.21
C GLU A 106 -23.45 3.98 5.09
N LEU A 107 -22.31 4.63 5.41
CA LEU A 107 -21.23 4.77 4.46
C LEU A 107 -20.57 3.41 4.20
N THR A 108 -20.45 3.06 2.93
CA THR A 108 -19.68 1.88 2.50
C THR A 108 -18.21 2.25 2.40
N PRO A 109 -17.29 1.43 2.93
CA PRO A 109 -15.87 1.74 2.88
C PRO A 109 -15.36 1.70 1.45
N ASP A 110 -14.79 2.80 0.98
CA ASP A 110 -14.00 2.83 -0.25
C ASP A 110 -12.54 2.46 0.09
N VAL A 111 -12.16 1.25 -0.27
CA VAL A 111 -10.80 0.74 -0.02
C VAL A 111 -9.84 1.05 -1.18
N ALA A 112 -10.33 1.52 -2.32
CA ALA A 112 -9.50 1.73 -3.51
C ALA A 112 -8.38 2.74 -3.26
N TRP A 113 -8.68 3.85 -2.60
CA TRP A 113 -7.69 4.86 -2.22
C TRP A 113 -6.56 4.25 -1.41
N THR A 114 -6.87 3.60 -0.32
CA THR A 114 -5.89 2.99 0.59
C THR A 114 -5.07 1.91 -0.10
N VAL A 115 -5.72 1.03 -0.87
CA VAL A 115 -5.03 -0.07 -1.55
C VAL A 115 -4.08 0.43 -2.62
N TYR A 116 -4.47 1.39 -3.46
CA TYR A 116 -3.59 1.91 -4.49
C TYR A 116 -2.44 2.74 -3.93
N TYR A 117 -2.66 3.56 -2.89
CA TYR A 117 -1.57 4.28 -2.24
C TYR A 117 -0.63 3.35 -1.47
N HIS A 118 -1.12 2.25 -0.90
CA HIS A 118 -0.25 1.22 -0.33
C HIS A 118 0.65 0.58 -1.40
N LYS A 119 0.10 0.24 -2.57
CA LYS A 119 0.89 -0.27 -3.71
C LYS A 119 1.94 0.74 -4.19
N ILE A 120 1.59 2.01 -4.26
CA ILE A 120 2.52 3.10 -4.59
C ILE A 120 3.64 3.20 -3.54
N LEU A 121 3.30 3.15 -2.26
CA LEU A 121 4.28 3.16 -1.16
C LEU A 121 5.27 2.00 -1.29
N MET A 122 4.77 0.77 -1.46
CA MET A 122 5.61 -0.42 -1.60
C MET A 122 6.51 -0.35 -2.83
N THR A 123 5.99 0.11 -3.96
CA THR A 123 6.81 0.32 -5.17
C THR A 123 7.87 1.41 -4.99
N ASN A 124 7.57 2.49 -4.24
CA ASN A 124 8.54 3.53 -3.93
C ASN A 124 9.67 2.99 -3.02
N ILE A 125 9.35 2.19 -2.01
CA ILE A 125 10.34 1.52 -1.14
C ILE A 125 11.27 0.63 -1.99
N ILE A 126 10.72 -0.18 -2.87
CA ILE A 126 11.50 -1.05 -3.75
C ILE A 126 12.44 -0.23 -4.64
N LEU A 127 11.93 0.82 -5.29
CA LEU A 127 12.71 1.67 -6.18
C LEU A 127 13.82 2.44 -5.46
N ASP A 128 13.60 2.87 -4.23
CA ASP A 128 14.60 3.55 -3.40
C ASP A 128 15.76 2.62 -3.02
N GLN A 129 15.48 1.36 -2.79
CA GLN A 129 16.46 0.36 -2.37
C GLN A 129 17.21 -0.34 -3.51
N LEU A 130 16.89 -0.09 -4.77
CA LEU A 130 17.43 -0.82 -5.93
C LEU A 130 18.96 -0.92 -5.95
N TYR A 131 19.66 0.16 -5.61
CA TYR A 131 21.12 0.21 -5.64
C TYR A 131 21.79 -0.47 -4.44
N THR A 132 21.05 -0.74 -3.38
CA THR A 132 21.56 -1.39 -2.15
C THR A 132 21.30 -2.90 -2.13
N MET A 133 20.39 -3.38 -3.00
CA MET A 133 20.04 -4.80 -3.06
C MET A 133 21.16 -5.66 -3.60
N ASN A 134 21.39 -6.81 -2.95
CA ASN A 134 22.26 -7.85 -3.48
C ASN A 134 21.58 -8.54 -4.68
N GLY A 135 22.26 -8.58 -5.82
CA GLY A 135 21.77 -9.18 -7.06
C GLY A 135 22.50 -8.65 -8.28
N THR A 136 22.16 -9.14 -9.44
CA THR A 136 22.72 -8.69 -10.71
C THR A 136 22.02 -7.41 -11.19
N ASP A 137 22.68 -6.65 -12.06
CA ASP A 137 22.09 -5.44 -12.65
C ASP A 137 20.83 -5.77 -13.46
N MET A 138 20.79 -6.91 -14.13
CA MET A 138 19.64 -7.37 -14.89
C MET A 138 18.44 -7.63 -13.97
N GLU A 139 18.64 -8.37 -12.87
CA GLU A 139 17.57 -8.62 -11.90
C GLU A 139 17.04 -7.34 -11.26
N ARG A 140 17.93 -6.37 -10.96
CA ARG A 140 17.51 -5.04 -10.45
C ARG A 140 16.68 -4.27 -11.46
N GLN A 141 17.09 -4.27 -12.74
CA GLN A 141 16.36 -3.60 -13.82
C GLN A 141 14.99 -4.23 -14.07
N ASP A 142 14.89 -5.56 -14.04
CA ASP A 142 13.62 -6.27 -14.17
C ASP A 142 12.66 -5.89 -13.06
N LEU A 143 13.10 -5.94 -11.80
CA LEU A 143 12.28 -5.55 -10.65
C LEU A 143 11.89 -4.07 -10.70
N ALA A 144 12.80 -3.19 -11.15
CA ALA A 144 12.51 -1.78 -11.35
C ALA A 144 11.41 -1.57 -12.39
N GLY A 145 11.47 -2.29 -13.51
CA GLY A 145 10.45 -2.24 -14.55
C GLY A 145 9.06 -2.64 -14.03
N GLU A 146 9.00 -3.76 -13.29
CA GLU A 146 7.76 -4.22 -12.64
C GLU A 146 7.21 -3.17 -11.65
N ALA A 147 8.08 -2.59 -10.80
CA ALA A 147 7.69 -1.58 -9.82
C ALA A 147 7.21 -0.27 -10.48
N TYR A 148 7.91 0.21 -11.51
CA TYR A 148 7.48 1.39 -12.28
C TYR A 148 6.13 1.18 -12.96
N PHE A 149 5.91 0.01 -13.54
CA PHE A 149 4.65 -0.34 -14.18
C PHE A 149 3.49 -0.31 -13.17
N MET A 150 3.65 -1.00 -12.03
CA MET A 150 2.59 -1.06 -11.02
C MET A 150 2.31 0.28 -10.37
N ARG A 151 3.34 1.11 -10.17
CA ARG A 151 3.18 2.48 -9.69
C ARG A 151 2.38 3.33 -10.68
N ALA A 152 2.73 3.27 -11.95
CA ALA A 152 2.01 4.00 -13.01
C ALA A 152 0.56 3.52 -13.13
N PHE A 153 0.32 2.22 -13.08
CA PHE A 153 -1.02 1.62 -13.09
C PHE A 153 -1.85 2.08 -11.88
N SER A 154 -1.25 2.10 -10.67
CA SER A 154 -1.94 2.55 -9.46
C SER A 154 -2.37 4.02 -9.56
N TYR A 155 -1.49 4.90 -10.06
CA TYR A 155 -1.86 6.30 -10.33
C TYR A 155 -2.91 6.45 -11.42
N PHE A 156 -2.84 5.65 -12.47
CA PHE A 156 -3.85 5.64 -13.52
C PHE A 156 -5.23 5.28 -12.95
N MET A 157 -5.30 4.26 -12.11
CA MET A 157 -6.57 3.88 -11.46
C MET A 157 -7.08 4.98 -10.53
N LEU A 158 -6.21 5.52 -9.66
CA LEU A 158 -6.58 6.63 -8.78
C LEU A 158 -7.10 7.84 -9.55
N ALA A 159 -6.41 8.22 -10.63
CA ALA A 159 -6.82 9.35 -11.45
C ALA A 159 -8.20 9.15 -12.10
N ASN A 160 -8.50 7.92 -12.55
CA ASN A 160 -9.80 7.61 -13.13
C ASN A 160 -10.93 7.50 -12.09
N LEU A 161 -10.63 7.06 -10.86
CA LEU A 161 -11.62 6.91 -9.80
C LEU A 161 -11.94 8.23 -9.10
N TYR A 162 -10.94 9.08 -8.88
CA TYR A 162 -11.04 10.26 -8.03
C TYR A 162 -10.77 11.58 -8.75
N GLY A 163 -10.15 11.53 -9.93
CA GLY A 163 -9.90 12.73 -10.73
C GLY A 163 -11.16 13.20 -11.46
N LYS A 164 -11.20 14.48 -11.79
CA LYS A 164 -12.24 14.98 -12.68
C LYS A 164 -12.04 14.44 -14.10
N PRO A 165 -13.13 14.19 -14.85
CA PRO A 165 -13.04 13.86 -16.26
C PRO A 165 -12.24 14.93 -17.02
N TYR A 166 -11.36 14.50 -17.93
CA TYR A 166 -10.57 15.43 -18.73
C TYR A 166 -11.44 16.38 -19.53
N HIS A 167 -11.22 17.69 -19.36
CA HIS A 167 -11.83 18.72 -20.17
C HIS A 167 -10.76 19.75 -20.60
N PRO A 168 -10.59 20.00 -21.92
CA PRO A 168 -9.48 20.84 -22.42
C PRO A 168 -9.42 22.25 -21.83
N ALA A 169 -10.57 22.83 -21.46
CA ALA A 169 -10.64 24.19 -20.94
C ALA A 169 -10.24 24.28 -19.45
N THR A 170 -10.34 23.20 -18.68
CA THR A 170 -10.13 23.20 -17.22
C THR A 170 -8.99 22.30 -16.77
N ALA A 171 -8.43 21.48 -17.67
CA ALA A 171 -7.44 20.46 -17.33
C ALA A 171 -6.18 20.99 -16.62
N ASN A 172 -5.83 22.27 -16.80
CA ASN A 172 -4.69 22.91 -16.13
C ASN A 172 -5.01 23.35 -14.68
N GLU A 173 -6.27 23.40 -14.31
CA GLU A 173 -6.76 23.84 -12.99
C GLU A 173 -7.40 22.71 -12.19
N ASP A 174 -7.77 21.63 -12.88
CA ASP A 174 -8.44 20.51 -12.25
C ASP A 174 -7.45 19.71 -11.36
N LEU A 175 -7.78 19.63 -10.08
CA LEU A 175 -7.07 18.80 -9.14
C LEU A 175 -7.37 17.33 -9.45
N CYS A 176 -6.32 16.50 -9.34
CA CYS A 176 -6.42 15.07 -9.46
C CYS A 176 -5.97 14.41 -8.15
N VAL A 177 -5.05 13.48 -8.19
CA VAL A 177 -4.55 12.76 -7.02
C VAL A 177 -3.12 13.19 -6.68
N PRO A 178 -2.76 13.28 -5.39
CA PRO A 178 -1.40 13.63 -4.99
C PRO A 178 -0.39 12.61 -5.51
N VAL A 179 0.73 13.09 -6.04
CA VAL A 179 1.82 12.23 -6.53
C VAL A 179 2.90 12.13 -5.47
N SER A 180 3.11 10.92 -4.93
CA SER A 180 4.15 10.61 -3.95
C SER A 180 5.29 9.84 -4.60
N TYR A 181 6.52 10.33 -4.44
CA TYR A 181 7.76 9.68 -4.91
C TYR A 181 8.59 9.11 -3.76
N THR A 182 8.22 9.42 -2.52
CA THR A 182 8.99 9.02 -1.33
C THR A 182 8.19 8.04 -0.49
N HIS A 183 8.89 7.19 0.26
CA HIS A 183 8.30 6.35 1.30
C HIS A 183 8.02 7.15 2.59
N LEU A 184 8.46 8.41 2.63
CA LEU A 184 8.31 9.28 3.78
C LEU A 184 6.96 10.00 3.72
N ARG A 185 6.06 9.62 4.64
CA ARG A 185 4.93 10.38 5.15
C ARG A 185 3.66 10.42 4.31
N ALA A 186 2.89 9.34 4.40
CA ALA A 186 1.44 9.41 4.21
C ALA A 186 0.77 10.44 5.16
N HIS A 187 1.45 10.85 6.24
CA HIS A 187 0.96 11.82 7.22
C HIS A 187 1.22 13.31 6.87
N GLU A 188 2.04 13.62 5.88
CA GLU A 188 2.29 15.02 5.51
C GLU A 188 1.37 15.55 4.41
N THR A 189 0.69 14.68 3.68
CA THR A 189 -0.26 15.10 2.64
C THR A 189 -1.62 15.56 3.20
N ASP A 190 -1.94 15.22 4.45
CA ASP A 190 -3.18 15.65 5.11
C ASP A 190 -3.19 17.13 5.53
N SER A 191 -2.08 17.85 5.38
CA SER A 191 -1.96 19.26 5.79
C SER A 191 -2.20 20.28 4.67
N TYR A 192 -2.55 19.85 3.45
CA TYR A 192 -2.77 20.71 2.28
C TYR A 192 -4.15 20.57 1.63
N LEU A 193 -5.13 20.01 2.35
CA LEU A 193 -6.54 20.01 1.94
C LEU A 193 -7.34 21.01 2.76
#